data_3d670c37f09ae9dde16c6fd5a91d3f49
#
_entry.id   3d670c37f09ae9dde16c6fd5a91d3f49
#
_cell.length_a   1.000
_cell.length_b   1.000
_cell.length_c   1.000
_cell.angle_alpha   90.00
_cell.angle_beta   90.00
_cell.angle_gamma   90.00
#
_symmetry.space_group_name_H-M   'P 1'
#
loop_
_entity.id
_entity.type
_entity.pdbx_description
1 polymer ?
#
loop_
_entity_poly.entity_id
_entity_poly.type
_entity_poly.pdbx_seq_one_letter_code
_entity_poly.pdbx_strand_id
1 'polypeptide(L)'
;RSCIMTETTIFISEATKRNWDKLNSSGNDRLKRRANKSRSQKIITPEGYVIAGSLPRFVEELRDTTYPINDLIFSLCALYVEHNRVNEANKRRFFEEYTHYQRLDVSVPRQILKNRQDDWIGFVYQSLTAEGQRILKGLYYTKPVIVNEMLSDIRILNGERFLDPCCGSGIFLLKLEHATMEQLYGIDNDPLAVMIAKANLMVKYGESAVYPQIYQMDFLLHAISALGDLKFDYIV
;
A
#
# COMPACT_ATOMS: atom_id res chain seq x y z
N ARG A 1 -13.39 39.69 -14.70
CA ARG A 1 -14.05 38.54 -15.37
C ARG A 1 -14.08 37.40 -14.36
N SER A 2 -15.28 37.17 -13.81
CA SER A 2 -15.57 36.08 -12.87
C SER A 2 -15.45 34.74 -13.58
N CYS A 3 -14.58 33.88 -13.10
CA CYS A 3 -14.52 32.48 -13.53
C CYS A 3 -15.68 31.72 -12.88
N ILE A 4 -16.65 31.32 -13.68
CA ILE A 4 -17.75 30.46 -13.24
C ILE A 4 -17.15 29.06 -13.14
N MET A 5 -17.00 28.55 -11.94
CA MET A 5 -16.69 27.13 -11.70
C MET A 5 -17.95 26.34 -12.08
N THR A 6 -17.89 25.59 -13.16
CA THR A 6 -18.93 24.61 -13.51
C THR A 6 -18.84 23.47 -12.50
N GLU A 7 -19.88 23.30 -11.68
CA GLU A 7 -20.05 22.12 -10.85
C GLU A 7 -20.07 20.89 -11.75
N THR A 8 -19.05 20.05 -11.61
CA THR A 8 -19.02 18.75 -12.29
C THR A 8 -19.96 17.83 -11.54
N THR A 9 -21.18 17.68 -12.03
CA THR A 9 -22.14 16.72 -11.47
C THR A 9 -21.69 15.31 -11.82
N ILE A 10 -21.18 14.58 -10.82
CA ILE A 10 -20.82 13.18 -10.98
C ILE A 10 -22.11 12.35 -10.96
N PHE A 11 -22.45 11.73 -12.08
CA PHE A 11 -23.58 10.81 -12.17
C PHE A 11 -23.16 9.44 -11.62
N ILE A 12 -23.61 9.14 -10.40
CA ILE A 12 -23.46 7.81 -9.81
C ILE A 12 -24.69 6.98 -10.17
N SER A 13 -24.50 5.78 -10.69
CA SER A 13 -25.62 4.89 -11.05
C SER A 13 -26.45 4.53 -9.80
N GLU A 14 -27.75 4.34 -9.98
CA GLU A 14 -28.65 3.90 -8.91
C GLU A 14 -28.23 2.57 -8.27
N ALA A 15 -27.56 1.70 -9.02
CA ALA A 15 -26.99 0.47 -8.51
C ALA A 15 -25.80 0.73 -7.58
N THR A 16 -24.92 1.66 -7.92
CA THR A 16 -23.78 2.09 -7.11
C THR A 16 -24.26 2.75 -5.81
N LYS A 17 -25.26 3.63 -5.92
CA LYS A 17 -25.87 4.30 -4.77
C LYS A 17 -26.49 3.31 -3.79
N ARG A 18 -27.29 2.36 -4.31
CA ARG A 18 -27.88 1.27 -3.49
C ARG A 18 -26.83 0.39 -2.81
N ASN A 19 -25.71 0.13 -3.46
CA ASN A 19 -24.62 -0.63 -2.86
C ASN A 19 -23.91 0.17 -1.77
N TRP A 20 -23.74 1.47 -1.94
CA TRP A 20 -23.18 2.37 -0.94
C TRP A 20 -24.07 2.49 0.29
N ASP A 21 -25.37 2.65 0.08
CA ASP A 21 -26.35 2.69 1.19
C ASP A 21 -26.37 1.38 1.99
N LYS A 22 -26.19 0.23 1.32
CA LYS A 22 -26.05 -1.08 1.96
C LYS A 22 -24.75 -1.22 2.74
N LEU A 23 -23.65 -0.61 2.30
CA LEU A 23 -22.36 -0.61 3.00
C LEU A 23 -22.39 0.28 4.23
N ASN A 24 -23.07 1.42 4.15
CA ASN A 24 -23.18 2.40 5.23
C ASN A 24 -24.28 2.09 6.25
N SER A 25 -25.21 1.18 5.91
CA SER A 25 -26.22 0.76 6.89
C SER A 25 -25.58 -0.07 8.00
N SER A 26 -25.65 0.44 9.22
CA SER A 26 -25.09 -0.14 10.47
C SER A 26 -25.62 -1.53 10.83
N GLY A 27 -26.46 -2.14 9.99
CA GLY A 27 -27.12 -3.41 10.17
C GLY A 27 -26.53 -4.61 9.44
N ASN A 28 -25.32 -4.52 8.88
CA ASN A 28 -24.79 -5.61 8.07
C ASN A 28 -24.09 -6.70 8.91
N ASP A 29 -24.91 -7.47 9.64
CA ASP A 29 -24.46 -8.62 10.45
C ASP A 29 -23.67 -9.68 9.67
N ARG A 30 -23.83 -9.73 8.34
CA ARG A 30 -23.06 -10.63 7.48
C ARG A 30 -21.58 -10.24 7.41
N LEU A 31 -21.28 -8.95 7.36
CA LEU A 31 -19.89 -8.46 7.37
C LEU A 31 -19.24 -8.68 8.73
N LYS A 32 -19.99 -8.44 9.83
CA LYS A 32 -19.52 -8.73 11.19
C LYS A 32 -19.26 -10.23 11.42
N ARG A 33 -20.10 -11.13 10.90
CA ARG A 33 -19.89 -12.59 11.00
C ARG A 33 -18.70 -13.06 10.15
N ARG A 34 -18.44 -12.46 8.99
CA ARG A 34 -17.25 -12.75 8.17
C ARG A 34 -15.98 -12.22 8.83
N ALA A 35 -16.02 -11.06 9.48
CA ALA A 35 -14.89 -10.50 10.21
C ALA A 35 -14.36 -11.46 11.30
N ASN A 36 -15.24 -12.25 11.94
CA ASN A 36 -14.85 -13.20 12.98
C ASN A 36 -14.33 -14.55 12.45
N LYS A 37 -14.53 -14.85 11.15
CA LYS A 37 -14.15 -16.14 10.55
C LYS A 37 -12.69 -16.22 10.07
N SER A 38 -11.96 -15.12 10.06
CA SER A 38 -10.69 -15.03 9.33
C SER A 38 -9.45 -15.60 10.04
N ARG A 39 -9.56 -15.98 11.31
CA ARG A 39 -8.41 -16.50 12.08
C ARG A 39 -7.92 -17.90 11.68
N SER A 40 -8.69 -18.63 10.87
CA SER A 40 -8.38 -20.02 10.51
C SER A 40 -8.03 -20.24 9.03
N GLN A 41 -7.94 -19.20 8.23
CA GLN A 41 -7.58 -19.36 6.81
C GLN A 41 -6.10 -19.69 6.66
N LYS A 42 -5.81 -20.74 5.87
CA LYS A 42 -4.45 -21.10 5.46
C LYS A 42 -3.79 -19.91 4.76
N ILE A 43 -2.61 -19.56 5.20
CA ILE A 43 -1.82 -18.50 4.57
C ILE A 43 -1.23 -19.08 3.29
N ILE A 44 -1.62 -18.49 2.16
CA ILE A 44 -1.11 -18.87 0.84
C ILE A 44 -0.34 -17.67 0.30
N THR A 45 0.98 -17.83 0.16
CA THR A 45 1.82 -16.81 -0.48
C THR A 45 1.45 -16.65 -1.95
N PRO A 46 1.47 -15.43 -2.47
CA PRO A 46 1.26 -15.20 -3.90
C PRO A 46 2.30 -15.96 -4.73
N GLU A 47 1.85 -16.49 -5.86
CA GLU A 47 2.73 -17.10 -6.84
C GLU A 47 3.77 -16.09 -7.33
N GLY A 48 5.03 -16.51 -7.43
CA GLY A 48 6.14 -15.65 -7.86
C GLY A 48 6.88 -14.92 -6.74
N TYR A 49 6.49 -15.07 -5.46
CA TYR A 49 7.29 -14.53 -4.36
C TYR A 49 8.59 -15.33 -4.17
N VAL A 50 9.70 -14.61 -4.07
CA VAL A 50 11.04 -15.19 -3.85
C VAL A 50 11.13 -15.85 -2.46
N ILE A 51 10.47 -15.26 -1.46
CA ILE A 51 10.47 -15.75 -0.07
C ILE A 51 9.25 -16.60 0.29
N ALA A 52 8.60 -17.20 -0.72
CA ALA A 52 7.35 -17.96 -0.53
C ALA A 52 7.42 -19.05 0.56
N GLY A 53 8.59 -19.67 0.76
CA GLY A 53 8.74 -20.76 1.75
C GLY A 53 8.78 -20.32 3.22
N SER A 54 9.29 -19.11 3.52
CA SER A 54 9.47 -18.63 4.89
C SER A 54 8.38 -17.68 5.38
N LEU A 55 7.74 -16.99 4.46
CA LEU A 55 6.77 -15.94 4.77
C LEU A 55 5.49 -16.46 5.46
N PRO A 56 4.88 -17.60 5.06
CA PRO A 56 3.70 -18.12 5.75
C PRO A 56 3.94 -18.42 7.23
N ARG A 57 5.08 -19.06 7.54
CA ARG A 57 5.43 -19.38 8.92
C ARG A 57 5.63 -18.10 9.75
N PHE A 58 6.31 -17.11 9.20
CA PHE A 58 6.50 -15.82 9.87
C PHE A 58 5.15 -15.12 10.16
N VAL A 59 4.21 -15.13 9.20
CA VAL A 59 2.87 -14.58 9.43
C VAL A 59 2.10 -15.36 10.49
N GLU A 60 2.21 -16.69 10.54
CA GLU A 60 1.59 -17.52 11.59
C GLU A 60 2.14 -17.14 12.97
N GLU A 61 3.46 -17.00 13.11
CA GLU A 61 4.12 -16.55 14.35
C GLU A 61 3.58 -15.16 14.79
N LEU A 62 3.38 -14.24 13.86
CA LEU A 62 2.81 -12.92 14.17
C LEU A 62 1.33 -12.96 14.56
N ARG A 63 0.55 -13.91 14.02
CA ARG A 63 -0.87 -14.09 14.39
C ARG A 63 -1.07 -14.48 15.84
N ASP A 64 -0.10 -15.17 16.43
CA ASP A 64 -0.15 -15.62 17.80
C ASP A 64 0.25 -14.51 18.79
N THR A 65 0.69 -13.36 18.29
CA THR A 65 1.00 -12.20 19.11
C THR A 65 -0.23 -11.33 19.40
N THR A 66 -0.16 -10.55 20.48
CA THR A 66 -1.18 -9.56 20.85
C THR A 66 -0.82 -8.15 20.44
N TYR A 67 0.13 -7.99 19.52
CA TYR A 67 0.60 -6.70 19.06
C TYR A 67 -0.52 -5.88 18.39
N PRO A 68 -0.66 -4.57 18.71
CA PRO A 68 -1.50 -3.68 17.94
C PRO A 68 -1.03 -3.64 16.48
N ILE A 69 -1.93 -3.83 15.54
CA ILE A 69 -1.59 -3.96 14.11
C ILE A 69 -0.82 -2.73 13.57
N ASN A 70 -1.18 -1.53 14.02
CA ASN A 70 -0.54 -0.30 13.58
C ASN A 70 0.93 -0.25 14.00
N ASP A 71 1.21 -0.55 15.27
CA ASP A 71 2.56 -0.55 15.83
C ASP A 71 3.41 -1.69 15.26
N LEU A 72 2.76 -2.84 15.01
CA LEU A 72 3.41 -3.97 14.35
C LEU A 72 3.85 -3.59 12.92
N ILE A 73 2.97 -3.05 12.10
CA ILE A 73 3.31 -2.67 10.71
C ILE A 73 4.38 -1.57 10.70
N PHE A 74 4.27 -0.56 11.58
CA PHE A 74 5.33 0.43 11.73
C PHE A 74 6.67 -0.22 12.07
N SER A 75 6.69 -1.14 13.03
CA SER A 75 7.93 -1.82 13.46
C SER A 75 8.55 -2.65 12.34
N LEU A 76 7.74 -3.33 11.52
CA LEU A 76 8.21 -4.06 10.34
C LEU A 76 8.80 -3.12 9.28
N CYS A 77 8.12 -2.01 8.98
CA CYS A 77 8.60 -0.99 8.05
C CYS A 77 9.92 -0.38 8.54
N ALA A 78 10.00 -0.05 9.82
CA ALA A 78 11.18 0.52 10.44
C ALA A 78 12.38 -0.43 10.37
N LEU A 79 12.20 -1.71 10.74
CA LEU A 79 13.25 -2.74 10.61
C LEU A 79 13.69 -2.91 9.16
N TYR A 80 12.74 -2.89 8.21
CA TYR A 80 13.03 -3.04 6.80
C TYR A 80 13.89 -1.90 6.26
N VAL A 81 13.55 -0.65 6.61
CA VAL A 81 14.30 0.55 6.24
C VAL A 81 15.68 0.59 6.88
N GLU A 82 15.81 0.24 8.17
CA GLU A 82 17.07 0.23 8.90
C GLU A 82 18.05 -0.85 8.41
N HIS A 83 17.56 -2.04 8.08
CA HIS A 83 18.38 -3.16 7.66
C HIS A 83 18.78 -3.15 6.19
N ASN A 84 18.27 -2.18 5.44
CA ASN A 84 18.60 -1.99 4.04
C ASN A 84 19.34 -0.67 3.81
N ARG A 85 19.98 -0.58 2.65
CA ARG A 85 20.66 0.65 2.24
C ARG A 85 19.62 1.65 1.75
N VAL A 86 19.39 2.68 2.53
CA VAL A 86 18.42 3.76 2.28
C VAL A 86 19.08 5.09 2.60
N ASN A 87 18.78 6.12 1.82
CA ASN A 87 19.26 7.48 2.05
C ASN A 87 18.91 7.97 3.47
N GLU A 88 19.90 8.51 4.19
CA GLU A 88 19.74 8.86 5.61
C GLU A 88 18.76 10.02 5.84
N ALA A 89 18.63 10.96 4.91
CA ALA A 89 17.64 12.02 5.02
C ALA A 89 16.22 11.46 4.89
N ASN A 90 16.03 10.50 3.98
CA ASN A 90 14.75 9.83 3.80
C ASN A 90 14.39 8.95 5.01
N LYS A 91 15.36 8.25 5.61
CA LYS A 91 15.14 7.51 6.86
C LYS A 91 14.65 8.44 7.98
N ARG A 92 15.37 9.55 8.19
CA ARG A 92 15.02 10.53 9.21
C ARG A 92 13.60 11.04 9.00
N ARG A 93 13.27 11.47 7.77
CA ARG A 93 11.94 11.96 7.42
C ARG A 93 10.84 10.92 7.67
N PHE A 94 11.11 9.66 7.32
CA PHE A 94 10.18 8.56 7.57
C PHE A 94 9.89 8.39 9.07
N PHE A 95 10.93 8.36 9.91
CA PHE A 95 10.73 8.25 11.36
C PHE A 95 10.05 9.46 11.97
N GLU A 96 10.33 10.67 11.49
CA GLU A 96 9.66 11.89 11.92
C GLU A 96 8.16 11.89 11.58
N GLU A 97 7.78 11.36 10.41
CA GLU A 97 6.40 11.27 9.95
C GLU A 97 5.56 10.30 10.81
N TYR A 98 6.17 9.24 11.32
CA TYR A 98 5.47 8.14 12.01
C TYR A 98 5.77 8.04 13.51
N THR A 99 6.13 9.14 14.16
CA THR A 99 6.48 9.21 15.60
C THR A 99 5.35 8.81 16.55
N HIS A 100 4.10 8.82 16.07
CA HIS A 100 2.92 8.46 16.87
C HIS A 100 2.71 6.95 17.03
N TYR A 101 3.44 6.11 16.30
CA TYR A 101 3.44 4.65 16.47
C TYR A 101 4.53 4.20 17.43
N GLN A 102 4.24 3.13 18.17
CA GLN A 102 5.21 2.52 19.08
C GLN A 102 6.10 1.51 18.35
N ARG A 103 7.40 1.55 18.69
CA ARG A 103 8.35 0.54 18.22
C ARG A 103 8.20 -0.71 19.07
N LEU A 104 7.85 -1.82 18.44
CA LEU A 104 7.78 -3.13 19.07
C LEU A 104 9.11 -3.89 18.83
N ASP A 105 9.45 -4.77 19.76
CA ASP A 105 10.55 -5.73 19.59
C ASP A 105 10.03 -6.93 18.79
N VAL A 106 10.28 -6.92 17.49
CA VAL A 106 9.84 -7.96 16.55
C VAL A 106 11.03 -8.59 15.88
N SER A 107 11.17 -9.90 16.04
CA SER A 107 12.20 -10.67 15.33
C SER A 107 11.73 -11.00 13.91
N VAL A 108 12.43 -10.48 12.89
CA VAL A 108 12.13 -10.77 11.49
C VAL A 108 13.28 -11.58 10.88
N PRO A 109 13.01 -12.73 10.24
CA PRO A 109 14.04 -13.52 9.59
C PRO A 109 14.86 -12.68 8.59
N ARG A 110 16.19 -12.77 8.65
CA ARG A 110 17.10 -11.97 7.83
C ARG A 110 16.80 -12.07 6.32
N GLN A 111 16.42 -13.24 5.86
CA GLN A 111 16.06 -13.47 4.46
C GLN A 111 14.81 -12.66 4.02
N ILE A 112 13.86 -12.47 4.94
CA ILE A 112 12.68 -11.62 4.71
C ILE A 112 13.09 -10.15 4.70
N LEU A 113 13.85 -9.69 5.70
CA LEU A 113 14.34 -8.31 5.77
C LEU A 113 15.18 -7.88 4.55
N LYS A 114 15.92 -8.80 3.94
CA LYS A 114 16.78 -8.51 2.78
C LYS A 114 16.06 -8.67 1.43
N ASN A 115 14.82 -9.13 1.44
CA ASN A 115 14.05 -9.24 0.22
C ASN A 115 13.53 -7.87 -0.24
N ARG A 116 13.97 -7.43 -1.42
CA ARG A 116 13.62 -6.15 -2.03
C ARG A 116 12.66 -6.30 -3.22
N GLN A 117 12.33 -7.53 -3.59
CA GLN A 117 11.57 -7.85 -4.80
C GLN A 117 10.08 -8.03 -4.53
N ASP A 118 9.76 -8.56 -3.33
CA ASP A 118 8.39 -8.86 -2.94
C ASP A 118 7.86 -7.79 -1.97
N ASP A 119 6.59 -7.49 -2.09
CA ASP A 119 5.86 -6.68 -1.10
C ASP A 119 5.47 -7.56 0.11
N TRP A 120 6.48 -8.00 0.87
CA TRP A 120 6.25 -8.90 1.98
C TRP A 120 5.53 -8.24 3.16
N ILE A 121 5.74 -6.93 3.41
CA ILE A 121 5.04 -6.22 4.48
C ILE A 121 3.56 -6.04 4.14
N GLY A 122 3.24 -5.67 2.89
CA GLY A 122 1.86 -5.61 2.41
C GLY A 122 1.16 -6.95 2.51
N PHE A 123 1.86 -8.05 2.19
CA PHE A 123 1.33 -9.40 2.38
C PHE A 123 1.08 -9.74 3.86
N VAL A 124 1.99 -9.38 4.77
CA VAL A 124 1.79 -9.53 6.23
C VAL A 124 0.57 -8.73 6.68
N TYR A 125 0.51 -7.45 6.31
CA TYR A 125 -0.61 -6.57 6.66
C TYR A 125 -1.96 -7.14 6.22
N GLN A 126 -2.07 -7.54 4.96
CA GLN A 126 -3.27 -8.15 4.44
C GLN A 126 -3.63 -9.46 5.16
N SER A 127 -2.62 -10.30 5.45
CA SER A 127 -2.82 -11.60 6.11
C SER A 127 -3.27 -11.49 7.57
N LEU A 128 -2.87 -10.41 8.25
CA LEU A 128 -3.26 -10.13 9.64
C LEU A 128 -4.58 -9.36 9.73
N THR A 129 -5.01 -8.69 8.65
CA THR A 129 -6.26 -7.95 8.61
C THR A 129 -7.44 -8.89 8.38
N ALA A 130 -8.49 -8.78 9.21
CA ALA A 130 -9.70 -9.58 9.09
C ALA A 130 -10.41 -9.38 7.73
N GLU A 131 -10.99 -10.44 7.16
CA GLU A 131 -11.61 -10.42 5.83
C GLU A 131 -12.65 -9.30 5.67
N GLY A 132 -13.49 -9.09 6.67
CA GLY A 132 -14.49 -8.02 6.64
C GLY A 132 -13.87 -6.62 6.62
N GLN A 133 -12.75 -6.42 7.31
CA GLN A 133 -12.01 -5.15 7.28
C GLN A 133 -11.28 -4.95 5.95
N ARG A 134 -10.74 -6.02 5.35
CA ARG A 134 -10.13 -5.96 4.02
C ARG A 134 -11.13 -5.49 2.96
N ILE A 135 -12.36 -6.04 3.01
CA ILE A 135 -13.44 -5.65 2.10
C ILE A 135 -13.82 -4.18 2.29
N LEU A 136 -13.95 -3.73 3.54
CA LEU A 136 -14.32 -2.34 3.87
C LEU A 136 -13.25 -1.33 3.46
N LYS A 137 -11.97 -1.70 3.57
CA LYS A 137 -10.83 -0.85 3.22
C LYS A 137 -10.41 -0.97 1.75
N GLY A 138 -11.02 -1.87 0.97
CA GLY A 138 -10.58 -2.17 -0.39
C GLY A 138 -9.19 -2.83 -0.47
N LEU A 139 -8.73 -3.46 0.62
CA LEU A 139 -7.42 -4.12 0.68
C LEU A 139 -7.41 -5.41 -0.15
N TYR A 140 -7.23 -5.27 -1.43
CA TYR A 140 -7.06 -6.40 -2.35
C TYR A 140 -5.61 -6.43 -2.83
N TYR A 141 -4.98 -7.56 -2.60
CA TYR A 141 -3.64 -7.80 -3.11
C TYR A 141 -3.70 -8.25 -4.57
N THR A 142 -3.13 -7.47 -5.45
CA THR A 142 -3.00 -7.86 -6.87
C THR A 142 -1.85 -8.85 -7.02
N LYS A 143 -2.11 -10.00 -7.63
CA LYS A 143 -1.06 -11.02 -7.83
C LYS A 143 0.09 -10.46 -8.68
N PRO A 144 1.37 -10.72 -8.33
CA PRO A 144 2.51 -10.21 -9.07
C PRO A 144 2.49 -10.55 -10.57
N VAL A 145 1.96 -11.72 -10.93
CA VAL A 145 1.81 -12.14 -12.33
C VAL A 145 0.91 -11.18 -13.10
N ILE A 146 -0.23 -10.78 -12.51
CA ILE A 146 -1.16 -9.83 -13.12
C ILE A 146 -0.51 -8.44 -13.22
N VAL A 147 0.17 -8.00 -12.17
CA VAL A 147 0.90 -6.72 -12.18
C VAL A 147 1.94 -6.69 -13.29
N ASN A 148 2.74 -7.74 -13.41
CA ASN A 148 3.77 -7.83 -14.44
C ASN A 148 3.16 -7.82 -15.85
N GLU A 149 2.04 -8.50 -16.07
CA GLU A 149 1.32 -8.49 -17.34
C GLU A 149 0.80 -7.10 -17.68
N MET A 150 0.17 -6.41 -16.71
CA MET A 150 -0.34 -5.05 -16.90
C MET A 150 0.77 -4.02 -17.16
N LEU A 151 1.96 -4.24 -16.62
CA LEU A 151 3.11 -3.34 -16.77
C LEU A 151 4.03 -3.72 -17.96
N SER A 152 3.78 -4.83 -18.65
CA SER A 152 4.68 -5.39 -19.68
C SER A 152 5.01 -4.42 -20.81
N ASP A 153 4.06 -3.59 -21.21
CA ASP A 153 4.16 -2.64 -22.30
C ASP A 153 4.49 -1.21 -21.83
N ILE A 154 4.57 -0.99 -20.51
CA ILE A 154 4.83 0.32 -19.94
C ILE A 154 6.35 0.56 -19.86
N ARG A 155 6.80 1.59 -20.56
CA ARG A 155 8.19 2.09 -20.49
C ARG A 155 8.16 3.57 -20.17
N ILE A 156 8.50 3.91 -18.94
CA ILE A 156 8.54 5.29 -18.49
C ILE A 156 9.82 5.95 -19.01
N LEU A 157 9.66 6.96 -19.87
CA LEU A 157 10.78 7.73 -20.41
C LEU A 157 11.17 8.84 -19.43
N ASN A 158 12.33 9.46 -19.71
CA ASN A 158 12.82 10.55 -18.89
C ASN A 158 11.83 11.74 -18.92
N GLY A 159 11.43 12.22 -17.75
CA GLY A 159 10.45 13.30 -17.58
C GLY A 159 8.99 12.87 -17.53
N GLU A 160 8.67 11.63 -17.88
CA GLU A 160 7.32 11.08 -17.75
C GLU A 160 6.99 10.70 -16.30
N ARG A 161 5.72 10.69 -15.95
CA ARG A 161 5.22 10.38 -14.61
C ARG A 161 4.18 9.28 -14.64
N PHE A 162 4.26 8.42 -13.63
CA PHE A 162 3.33 7.32 -13.41
C PHE A 162 2.55 7.55 -12.12
N LEU A 163 1.23 7.40 -12.15
CA LEU A 163 0.34 7.49 -11.01
C LEU A 163 -0.39 6.17 -10.79
N ASP A 164 -0.32 5.68 -9.57
CA ASP A 164 -1.25 4.65 -9.05
C ASP A 164 -2.20 5.32 -8.04
N PRO A 165 -3.47 5.57 -8.42
CA PRO A 165 -4.42 6.31 -7.59
C PRO A 165 -5.02 5.50 -6.44
N CYS A 166 -4.75 4.20 -6.38
CA CYS A 166 -5.19 3.28 -5.32
C CYS A 166 -4.06 2.31 -4.99
N CYS A 167 -2.87 2.87 -4.68
CA CYS A 167 -1.60 2.13 -4.72
C CYS A 167 -1.45 1.02 -3.67
N GLY A 168 -2.30 0.99 -2.63
CA GLY A 168 -2.11 0.06 -1.53
C GLY A 168 -0.69 0.13 -0.97
N SER A 169 -0.06 -1.01 -0.80
CA SER A 169 1.35 -1.15 -0.40
C SER A 169 2.37 -0.86 -1.51
N GLY A 170 1.92 -0.42 -2.70
CA GLY A 170 2.76 0.05 -3.80
C GLY A 170 3.24 -1.04 -4.75
N ILE A 171 2.53 -2.15 -4.92
CA ILE A 171 3.00 -3.28 -5.72
C ILE A 171 3.24 -2.91 -7.20
N PHE A 172 2.39 -2.09 -7.82
CA PHE A 172 2.61 -1.61 -9.18
C PHE A 172 3.87 -0.76 -9.27
N LEU A 173 4.06 0.18 -8.34
CA LEU A 173 5.24 1.03 -8.27
C LEU A 173 6.53 0.24 -8.02
N LEU A 174 6.43 -0.86 -7.25
CA LEU A 174 7.55 -1.78 -7.01
C LEU A 174 7.94 -2.58 -8.24
N LYS A 175 7.00 -2.91 -9.11
CA LYS A 175 7.24 -3.77 -10.27
C LYS A 175 7.61 -3.00 -11.54
N LEU A 176 7.48 -1.67 -11.53
CA LEU A 176 7.95 -0.84 -12.65
C LEU A 176 9.47 -0.94 -12.76
N GLU A 177 9.93 -1.41 -13.92
CA GLU A 177 11.34 -1.45 -14.29
C GLU A 177 11.77 -0.12 -14.89
N HIS A 178 13.04 0.24 -14.70
CA HIS A 178 13.67 1.44 -15.29
C HIS A 178 13.06 2.80 -14.89
N ALA A 179 12.07 2.85 -13.99
CA ALA A 179 11.57 4.10 -13.44
C ALA A 179 12.49 4.61 -12.31
N THR A 180 12.53 5.93 -12.14
CA THR A 180 13.18 6.59 -11.00
C THR A 180 12.16 7.00 -9.96
N MET A 181 12.58 7.28 -8.72
CA MET A 181 11.68 7.67 -7.62
C MET A 181 10.88 8.94 -7.95
N GLU A 182 11.47 9.87 -8.68
CA GLU A 182 10.87 11.15 -9.10
C GLU A 182 9.68 10.98 -10.03
N GLN A 183 9.63 9.87 -10.74
CA GLN A 183 8.59 9.56 -11.73
C GLN A 183 7.37 8.88 -11.14
N LEU A 184 7.46 8.39 -9.89
CA LEU A 184 6.47 7.52 -9.28
C LEU A 184 5.62 8.27 -8.26
N TYR A 185 4.32 8.20 -8.44
CA TYR A 185 3.31 8.78 -7.57
C TYR A 185 2.29 7.71 -7.17
N GLY A 186 1.91 7.71 -5.91
CA GLY A 186 0.88 6.81 -5.39
C GLY A 186 -0.06 7.53 -4.46
N ILE A 187 -1.30 7.09 -4.44
CA ILE A 187 -2.34 7.58 -3.53
C ILE A 187 -3.05 6.38 -2.93
N ASP A 188 -3.31 6.45 -1.64
CA ASP A 188 -4.19 5.50 -0.97
C ASP A 188 -4.86 6.19 0.24
N ASN A 189 -6.03 5.73 0.64
CA ASN A 189 -6.73 6.27 1.80
C ASN A 189 -6.33 5.56 3.11
N ASP A 190 -5.72 4.37 3.03
CA ASP A 190 -5.26 3.62 4.20
C ASP A 190 -3.86 4.08 4.64
N PRO A 191 -3.71 4.70 5.82
CA PRO A 191 -2.43 5.20 6.31
C PRO A 191 -1.35 4.13 6.46
N LEU A 192 -1.73 2.88 6.78
CA LEU A 192 -0.77 1.78 6.88
C LEU A 192 -0.29 1.32 5.51
N ALA A 193 -1.16 1.28 4.51
CA ALA A 193 -0.79 0.98 3.13
C ALA A 193 0.19 2.02 2.60
N VAL A 194 -0.08 3.32 2.81
CA VAL A 194 0.82 4.43 2.46
C VAL A 194 2.18 4.30 3.13
N MET A 195 2.22 3.98 4.43
CA MET A 195 3.48 3.75 5.16
C MET A 195 4.28 2.60 4.54
N ILE A 196 3.62 1.48 4.25
CA ILE A 196 4.26 0.31 3.63
C ILE A 196 4.80 0.67 2.25
N ALA A 197 4.02 1.35 1.41
CA ALA A 197 4.44 1.77 0.08
C ALA A 197 5.69 2.66 0.13
N LYS A 198 5.74 3.62 1.07
CA LYS A 198 6.93 4.45 1.30
C LYS A 198 8.15 3.62 1.69
N ALA A 199 8.02 2.72 2.67
CA ALA A 199 9.11 1.84 3.09
C ALA A 199 9.62 0.95 1.95
N ASN A 200 8.70 0.37 1.18
CA ASN A 200 9.00 -0.46 0.02
C ASN A 200 9.80 0.31 -1.04
N LEU A 201 9.36 1.51 -1.41
CA LEU A 201 10.03 2.33 -2.40
C LEU A 201 11.39 2.83 -1.91
N MET A 202 11.50 3.24 -0.63
CA MET A 202 12.79 3.65 -0.04
C MET A 202 13.81 2.52 -0.11
N VAL A 203 13.41 1.28 0.15
CA VAL A 203 14.31 0.13 0.07
C VAL A 203 14.64 -0.24 -1.37
N LYS A 204 13.66 -0.16 -2.28
CA LYS A 204 13.89 -0.42 -3.72
C LYS A 204 14.90 0.57 -4.31
N TYR A 205 14.70 1.86 -4.08
CA TYR A 205 15.51 2.93 -4.67
C TYR A 205 16.71 3.37 -3.80
N GLY A 206 16.85 2.80 -2.61
CA GLY A 206 18.04 2.87 -1.78
C GLY A 206 18.57 4.28 -1.52
N GLU A 207 19.55 4.69 -2.31
CA GLU A 207 20.28 5.96 -2.14
C GLU A 207 19.57 7.17 -2.80
N SER A 208 18.38 7.01 -3.38
CA SER A 208 17.64 8.15 -3.94
C SER A 208 17.49 9.25 -2.89
N ALA A 209 17.81 10.49 -3.28
CA ALA A 209 17.61 11.66 -2.43
C ALA A 209 16.12 12.09 -2.38
N VAL A 210 15.32 11.60 -3.33
CA VAL A 210 13.88 11.92 -3.39
C VAL A 210 13.12 11.04 -2.39
N TYR A 211 12.28 11.67 -1.59
CA TYR A 211 11.36 10.96 -0.70
C TYR A 211 10.17 10.42 -1.50
N PRO A 212 9.65 9.21 -1.20
CA PRO A 212 8.52 8.64 -1.92
C PRO A 212 7.31 9.57 -1.99
N GLN A 213 6.81 9.80 -3.21
CA GLN A 213 5.66 10.67 -3.48
C GLN A 213 4.36 9.87 -3.33
N ILE A 214 4.15 9.35 -2.13
CA ILE A 214 2.96 8.57 -1.76
C ILE A 214 2.13 9.40 -0.79
N TYR A 215 0.86 9.62 -1.13
CA TYR A 215 -0.02 10.52 -0.41
C TYR A 215 -1.20 9.77 0.18
N GLN A 216 -1.49 10.06 1.48
CA GLN A 216 -2.68 9.55 2.14
C GLN A 216 -3.85 10.48 1.83
N MET A 217 -4.77 10.04 0.99
CA MET A 217 -6.01 10.78 0.70
C MET A 217 -7.01 9.92 -0.05
N ASP A 218 -8.26 10.34 -0.05
CA ASP A 218 -9.26 9.84 -1.00
C ASP A 218 -9.01 10.50 -2.37
N PHE A 219 -8.63 9.67 -3.35
CA PHE A 219 -8.31 10.15 -4.70
C PHE A 219 -9.49 10.88 -5.35
N LEU A 220 -10.70 10.35 -5.23
CA LEU A 220 -11.88 10.91 -5.89
C LEU A 220 -12.28 12.27 -5.32
N LEU A 221 -12.01 12.50 -4.05
CA LEU A 221 -12.39 13.73 -3.36
C LEU A 221 -11.31 14.81 -3.38
N HIS A 222 -10.02 14.43 -3.35
CA HIS A 222 -8.93 15.35 -3.04
C HIS A 222 -7.83 15.42 -4.09
N ALA A 223 -7.81 14.56 -5.10
CA ALA A 223 -6.70 14.49 -6.07
C ALA A 223 -6.43 15.83 -6.76
N ILE A 224 -7.48 16.53 -7.21
CA ILE A 224 -7.34 17.82 -7.92
C ILE A 224 -6.67 18.87 -7.03
N SER A 225 -7.06 18.95 -5.74
CA SER A 225 -6.50 19.93 -4.82
C SER A 225 -5.08 19.60 -4.37
N ALA A 226 -4.74 18.32 -4.31
CA ALA A 226 -3.46 17.85 -3.80
C ALA A 226 -2.38 17.72 -4.88
N LEU A 227 -2.75 17.29 -6.08
CA LEU A 227 -1.83 17.09 -7.21
C LEU A 227 -1.70 18.37 -8.07
N GLY A 228 -2.64 19.31 -7.95
CA GLY A 228 -2.61 20.58 -8.68
C GLY A 228 -2.54 20.39 -10.19
N ASP A 229 -1.56 21.04 -10.84
CA ASP A 229 -1.33 20.98 -12.28
C ASP A 229 -0.42 19.82 -12.72
N LEU A 230 -0.09 18.88 -11.81
CA LEU A 230 0.72 17.72 -12.18
C LEU A 230 -0.02 16.88 -13.24
N LYS A 231 0.70 16.57 -14.29
CA LYS A 231 0.21 15.69 -15.37
C LYS A 231 0.95 14.36 -15.28
N PHE A 232 0.22 13.30 -15.59
CA PHE A 232 0.72 11.93 -15.59
C PHE A 232 0.56 11.35 -16.98
N ASP A 233 1.61 10.67 -17.45
CA ASP A 233 1.62 10.01 -18.74
C ASP A 233 1.01 8.62 -18.66
N TYR A 234 1.11 8.01 -17.48
CA TYR A 234 0.53 6.71 -17.18
C TYR A 234 -0.29 6.77 -15.88
N ILE A 235 -1.46 6.18 -15.90
CA ILE A 235 -2.31 5.97 -14.72
C ILE A 235 -2.82 4.53 -14.76
N VAL A 236 -2.67 3.78 -13.66
CA VAL A 236 -3.02 2.35 -13.59
C VAL A 236 -4.08 2.07 -12.53
#